data_4f36a2166d47e7d0da9431081e5150d0
#
_entry.id   4f36a2166d47e7d0da9431081e5150d0
#
_cell.length_a   1.000
_cell.length_b   1.000
_cell.length_c   1.000
_cell.angle_alpha   90.00
_cell.angle_beta   90.00
_cell.angle_gamma   90.00
#
_symmetry.space_group_name_H-M   'P 1'
#
loop_
_entity.id
_entity.type
_entity.pdbx_description
1 polymer ?
#
loop_
_entity_poly.entity_id
_entity_poly.type
_entity_poly.pdbx_seq_one_letter_code
_entity_poly.pdbx_strand_id
1 'polypeptide(L)'
;VKAGEMAFLTPERVWLEMQKALSTTQPNIFFAVLDQAGALEALWPTLAHFWEEHTELPKRLQQAAQAGLNPAEILAVMLVDMPEETLQAFLSQLKLPKSLVQQVEALNETRGHPGLQARDPKAVLELLEGLDAWRRPELAANTLKLLAFLDQTQHQELLQTLLEDCRNLKAADLVAQGLRGPQVGEALREKRLQLLAEEI
;
A
#
# COMPACT_ATOMS: atom_id res chain seq x y z
N VAL A 1 -27.05 17.66 -7.26
CA VAL A 1 -27.42 16.68 -6.23
C VAL A 1 -28.01 17.44 -5.07
N LYS A 2 -29.25 17.13 -4.66
CA LYS A 2 -29.83 17.78 -3.48
C LYS A 2 -29.12 17.25 -2.23
N ALA A 3 -28.49 18.12 -1.45
CA ALA A 3 -27.68 17.77 -0.28
C ALA A 3 -28.40 16.83 0.74
N GLY A 4 -29.76 16.79 0.73
CA GLY A 4 -30.54 15.94 1.63
C GLY A 4 -30.60 14.45 1.23
N GLU A 5 -30.30 14.07 0.00
CA GLU A 5 -30.36 12.66 -0.44
C GLU A 5 -29.09 11.88 -0.09
N MET A 6 -27.97 12.57 0.13
CA MET A 6 -26.69 11.96 0.49
C MET A 6 -26.61 11.54 1.97
N ALA A 7 -27.44 12.12 2.83
CA ALA A 7 -27.51 11.78 4.26
C ALA A 7 -28.02 10.32 4.53
N PHE A 8 -28.56 9.64 3.52
CA PHE A 8 -29.04 8.27 3.62
C PHE A 8 -28.02 7.21 3.13
N LEU A 9 -26.83 7.64 2.65
CA LEU A 9 -25.81 6.72 2.20
C LEU A 9 -24.98 6.25 3.41
N THR A 10 -25.10 4.96 3.73
CA THR A 10 -24.22 4.37 4.76
C THR A 10 -22.79 4.18 4.18
N PRO A 11 -21.73 4.31 5.01
CA PRO A 11 -20.35 4.11 4.58
C PRO A 11 -20.10 2.78 3.87
N GLU A 12 -20.78 1.71 4.30
CA GLU A 12 -20.69 0.39 3.68
C GLU A 12 -21.24 0.39 2.25
N ARG A 13 -22.38 1.06 2.05
CA ARG A 13 -23.00 1.14 0.71
C ARG A 13 -22.14 1.98 -0.24
N VAL A 14 -21.58 3.05 0.27
CA VAL A 14 -20.67 3.90 -0.50
C VAL A 14 -19.43 3.11 -0.92
N TRP A 15 -18.84 2.33 -0.02
CA TRP A 15 -17.72 1.46 -0.36
C TRP A 15 -18.09 0.42 -1.43
N LEU A 16 -19.25 -0.21 -1.33
CA LEU A 16 -19.71 -1.19 -2.34
C LEU A 16 -19.85 -0.58 -3.73
N GLU A 17 -20.39 0.62 -3.84
CA GLU A 17 -20.50 1.31 -5.14
C GLU A 17 -19.13 1.75 -5.66
N MET A 18 -18.26 2.27 -4.81
CA MET A 18 -16.86 2.57 -5.17
C MET A 18 -16.13 1.33 -5.66
N GLN A 19 -16.26 0.21 -4.96
CA GLN A 19 -15.65 -1.07 -5.35
C GLN A 19 -16.11 -1.55 -6.72
N LYS A 20 -17.41 -1.42 -7.03
CA LYS A 20 -17.95 -1.73 -8.37
C LYS A 20 -17.34 -0.83 -9.44
N ALA A 21 -17.24 0.47 -9.16
CA ALA A 21 -16.64 1.43 -10.08
C ALA A 21 -15.15 1.14 -10.32
N LEU A 22 -14.40 0.83 -9.26
CA LEU A 22 -12.98 0.44 -9.33
C LEU A 22 -12.77 -0.91 -10.06
N SER A 23 -13.81 -1.74 -10.18
CA SER A 23 -13.78 -3.00 -10.94
C SER A 23 -13.98 -2.81 -12.45
N THR A 24 -14.24 -1.60 -12.91
CA THR A 24 -14.46 -1.31 -14.34
C THR A 24 -13.14 -1.07 -15.07
N THR A 25 -13.18 -1.05 -16.39
CA THR A 25 -12.02 -0.70 -17.23
C THR A 25 -11.67 0.79 -17.20
N GLN A 26 -12.56 1.64 -16.68
CA GLN A 26 -12.40 3.09 -16.61
C GLN A 26 -12.85 3.64 -15.25
N PRO A 27 -12.18 3.27 -14.15
CA PRO A 27 -12.56 3.69 -12.79
C PRO A 27 -12.48 5.20 -12.58
N ASN A 28 -11.64 5.89 -13.34
CA ASN A 28 -11.51 7.34 -13.32
C ASN A 28 -12.81 8.08 -13.65
N ILE A 29 -13.69 7.51 -14.49
CA ILE A 29 -14.97 8.13 -14.86
C ILE A 29 -15.87 8.30 -13.63
N PHE A 30 -15.85 7.34 -12.70
CA PHE A 30 -16.65 7.42 -11.48
C PHE A 30 -16.30 8.68 -10.67
N PHE A 31 -15.03 8.91 -10.41
CA PHE A 31 -14.58 10.08 -9.65
C PHE A 31 -14.82 11.39 -10.40
N ALA A 32 -14.57 11.41 -11.72
CA ALA A 32 -14.84 12.57 -12.55
C ALA A 32 -16.34 12.95 -12.56
N VAL A 33 -17.25 11.99 -12.59
CA VAL A 33 -18.70 12.23 -12.53
C VAL A 33 -19.10 12.74 -11.13
N LEU A 34 -18.55 12.18 -10.06
CA LEU A 34 -18.81 12.66 -8.70
C LEU A 34 -18.32 14.11 -8.52
N ASP A 35 -17.16 14.42 -9.06
CA ASP A 35 -16.56 15.74 -9.01
C ASP A 35 -17.43 16.77 -9.78
N GLN A 36 -17.75 16.50 -11.04
CA GLN A 36 -18.62 17.35 -11.86
C GLN A 36 -20.01 17.57 -11.25
N ALA A 37 -20.53 16.59 -10.51
CA ALA A 37 -21.81 16.71 -9.82
C ALA A 37 -21.71 17.43 -8.45
N GLY A 38 -20.52 17.84 -8.01
CA GLY A 38 -20.26 18.37 -6.67
C GLY A 38 -20.47 17.36 -5.55
N ALA A 39 -20.59 16.08 -5.92
CA ALA A 39 -20.82 15.00 -4.96
C ALA A 39 -19.53 14.58 -4.25
N LEU A 40 -18.38 14.70 -4.92
CA LEU A 40 -17.09 14.39 -4.35
C LEU A 40 -16.77 15.32 -3.16
N GLU A 41 -16.95 16.62 -3.36
CA GLU A 41 -16.79 17.65 -2.32
C GLU A 41 -17.79 17.45 -1.17
N ALA A 42 -19.05 17.15 -1.48
CA ALA A 42 -20.08 16.97 -0.47
C ALA A 42 -19.89 15.71 0.39
N LEU A 43 -19.32 14.63 -0.17
CA LEU A 43 -19.06 13.36 0.54
C LEU A 43 -17.71 13.38 1.25
N TRP A 44 -16.67 13.84 0.55
CA TRP A 44 -15.27 13.75 0.98
C TRP A 44 -14.49 14.99 0.54
N PRO A 45 -14.63 16.11 1.25
CA PRO A 45 -13.93 17.36 0.90
C PRO A 45 -12.42 17.18 0.73
N THR A 46 -11.82 16.37 1.59
CA THR A 46 -10.38 16.07 1.54
C THR A 46 -9.97 15.30 0.27
N LEU A 47 -10.81 14.35 -0.17
CA LEU A 47 -10.57 13.62 -1.42
C LEU A 47 -10.84 14.51 -2.63
N ALA A 48 -11.82 15.39 -2.59
CA ALA A 48 -12.11 16.33 -3.67
C ALA A 48 -10.92 17.27 -3.91
N HIS A 49 -10.41 17.87 -2.84
CA HIS A 49 -9.22 18.71 -2.90
C HIS A 49 -8.00 17.95 -3.44
N PHE A 50 -7.75 16.75 -2.94
CA PHE A 50 -6.67 15.88 -3.43
C PHE A 50 -6.85 15.53 -4.92
N TRP A 51 -8.08 15.27 -5.36
CA TRP A 51 -8.41 14.97 -6.75
C TRP A 51 -8.13 16.17 -7.68
N GLU A 52 -8.48 17.37 -7.25
CA GLU A 52 -8.23 18.61 -8.01
C GLU A 52 -6.74 18.94 -8.15
N GLU A 53 -5.97 18.73 -7.08
CA GLU A 53 -4.53 19.03 -7.07
C GLU A 53 -3.70 18.02 -7.88
N HIS A 54 -4.17 16.77 -8.02
CA HIS A 54 -3.43 15.68 -8.64
C HIS A 54 -4.02 15.27 -9.98
N THR A 55 -3.74 16.10 -10.99
CA THR A 55 -4.29 15.93 -12.36
C THR A 55 -3.87 14.62 -13.05
N GLU A 56 -2.87 13.92 -12.54
CA GLU A 56 -2.42 12.60 -13.00
C GLU A 56 -3.30 11.45 -12.52
N LEU A 57 -4.13 11.64 -11.48
CA LEU A 57 -4.93 10.57 -10.88
C LEU A 57 -5.87 9.87 -11.87
N PRO A 58 -6.61 10.57 -12.75
CA PRO A 58 -7.46 9.90 -13.72
C PRO A 58 -6.68 8.94 -14.63
N LYS A 59 -5.48 9.33 -15.07
CA LYS A 59 -4.60 8.49 -15.89
C LYS A 59 -4.06 7.32 -15.08
N ARG A 60 -3.63 7.55 -13.85
CA ARG A 60 -3.13 6.51 -12.92
C ARG A 60 -4.18 5.43 -12.68
N LEU A 61 -5.43 5.82 -12.41
CA LEU A 61 -6.54 4.89 -12.22
C LEU A 61 -6.81 4.04 -13.46
N GLN A 62 -6.80 4.65 -14.64
CA GLN A 62 -6.97 3.94 -15.90
C GLN A 62 -5.83 2.95 -16.16
N GLN A 63 -4.58 3.36 -15.93
CA GLN A 63 -3.41 2.49 -16.06
C GLN A 63 -3.46 1.31 -15.08
N ALA A 64 -3.88 1.56 -13.84
CA ALA A 64 -4.05 0.52 -12.82
C ALA A 64 -5.08 -0.54 -13.24
N ALA A 65 -6.23 -0.11 -13.77
CA ALA A 65 -7.24 -1.02 -14.31
C ALA A 65 -6.73 -1.80 -15.53
N GLN A 66 -6.00 -1.17 -16.44
CA GLN A 66 -5.38 -1.82 -17.61
C GLN A 66 -4.29 -2.82 -17.22
N ALA A 67 -3.55 -2.56 -16.15
CA ALA A 67 -2.58 -3.47 -15.57
C ALA A 67 -3.22 -4.65 -14.80
N GLY A 68 -4.54 -4.70 -14.71
CA GLY A 68 -5.29 -5.76 -14.05
C GLY A 68 -5.22 -5.71 -12.52
N LEU A 69 -4.93 -4.55 -11.94
CA LEU A 69 -5.00 -4.37 -10.49
C LEU A 69 -6.44 -4.54 -10.02
N ASN A 70 -6.61 -5.16 -8.85
CA ASN A 70 -7.93 -5.32 -8.25
C ASN A 70 -8.42 -4.00 -7.60
N PRO A 71 -9.72 -3.86 -7.25
CA PRO A 71 -10.25 -2.61 -6.70
C PRO A 71 -9.53 -2.10 -5.45
N ALA A 72 -9.05 -3.00 -4.59
CA ALA A 72 -8.30 -2.62 -3.39
C ALA A 72 -6.92 -2.04 -3.75
N GLU A 73 -6.23 -2.65 -4.71
CA GLU A 73 -4.96 -2.18 -5.24
C GLU A 73 -5.12 -0.84 -5.97
N ILE A 74 -6.18 -0.67 -6.75
CA ILE A 74 -6.49 0.59 -7.44
C ILE A 74 -6.73 1.72 -6.44
N LEU A 75 -7.49 1.46 -5.36
CA LEU A 75 -7.68 2.44 -4.29
C LEU A 75 -6.36 2.79 -3.61
N ALA A 76 -5.53 1.80 -3.31
CA ALA A 76 -4.23 2.03 -2.70
C ALA A 76 -3.33 2.92 -3.55
N VAL A 77 -3.20 2.65 -4.86
CA VAL A 77 -2.37 3.49 -5.76
C VAL A 77 -2.98 4.88 -6.02
N MET A 78 -4.30 5.03 -5.89
CA MET A 78 -4.95 6.34 -5.94
C MET A 78 -4.53 7.22 -4.77
N LEU A 79 -4.47 6.64 -3.57
CA LEU A 79 -4.27 7.36 -2.30
C LEU A 79 -2.79 7.46 -1.87
N VAL A 80 -1.86 6.86 -2.62
CA VAL A 80 -0.45 6.73 -2.22
C VAL A 80 0.25 8.06 -1.91
N ASP A 81 -0.12 9.12 -2.61
CA ASP A 81 0.48 10.46 -2.45
C ASP A 81 -0.28 11.34 -1.45
N MET A 82 -1.38 10.85 -0.87
CA MET A 82 -2.17 11.60 0.10
C MET A 82 -1.37 11.77 1.41
N PRO A 83 -1.30 12.98 1.97
CA PRO A 83 -0.65 13.19 3.28
C PRO A 83 -1.27 12.30 4.35
N GLU A 84 -0.44 11.75 5.25
CA GLU A 84 -0.85 10.74 6.24
C GLU A 84 -2.09 11.17 7.06
N GLU A 85 -2.08 12.38 7.62
CA GLU A 85 -3.21 12.89 8.40
C GLU A 85 -4.51 12.95 7.59
N THR A 86 -4.42 13.40 6.33
CA THR A 86 -5.54 13.46 5.39
C THR A 86 -6.03 12.06 5.02
N LEU A 87 -5.09 11.14 4.80
CA LEU A 87 -5.37 9.74 4.50
C LEU A 87 -6.15 9.08 5.64
N GLN A 88 -5.70 9.22 6.87
CA GLN A 88 -6.36 8.67 8.05
C GLN A 88 -7.77 9.26 8.24
N ALA A 89 -7.92 10.57 8.06
CA ALA A 89 -9.23 11.22 8.10
C ALA A 89 -10.18 10.67 7.02
N PHE A 90 -9.71 10.46 5.80
CA PHE A 90 -10.50 9.88 4.72
C PHE A 90 -10.87 8.40 4.99
N LEU A 91 -9.90 7.58 5.36
CA LEU A 91 -10.12 6.15 5.61
C LEU A 91 -11.10 5.90 6.76
N SER A 92 -11.10 6.77 7.78
CA SER A 92 -12.02 6.68 8.92
C SER A 92 -13.49 6.92 8.55
N GLN A 93 -13.76 7.62 7.44
CA GLN A 93 -15.11 7.87 6.94
C GLN A 93 -15.70 6.69 6.17
N LEU A 94 -14.84 5.75 5.76
CA LEU A 94 -15.22 4.56 5.01
C LEU A 94 -15.11 3.33 5.90
N LYS A 95 -16.09 2.44 5.83
CA LYS A 95 -16.01 1.13 6.49
C LYS A 95 -15.32 0.12 5.58
N LEU A 96 -14.02 0.32 5.42
CA LEU A 96 -13.18 -0.55 4.60
C LEU A 96 -12.81 -1.85 5.35
N PRO A 97 -12.59 -2.95 4.63
CA PRO A 97 -11.95 -4.14 5.21
C PRO A 97 -10.57 -3.78 5.80
N LYS A 98 -10.26 -4.34 6.97
CA LYS A 98 -8.98 -4.06 7.66
C LYS A 98 -7.75 -4.34 6.79
N SER A 99 -7.80 -5.40 5.98
CA SER A 99 -6.71 -5.76 5.06
C SER A 99 -6.48 -4.68 4.00
N LEU A 100 -7.54 -4.03 3.53
CA LEU A 100 -7.44 -2.94 2.57
C LEU A 100 -6.83 -1.69 3.21
N VAL A 101 -7.29 -1.32 4.41
CA VAL A 101 -6.70 -0.19 5.16
C VAL A 101 -5.20 -0.42 5.34
N GLN A 102 -4.80 -1.61 5.81
CA GLN A 102 -3.39 -1.98 5.96
C GLN A 102 -2.60 -1.90 4.65
N GLN A 103 -3.20 -2.28 3.51
CA GLN A 103 -2.54 -2.17 2.20
C GLN A 103 -2.32 -0.71 1.80
N VAL A 104 -3.32 0.14 2.00
CA VAL A 104 -3.23 1.58 1.69
C VAL A 104 -2.16 2.25 2.56
N GLU A 105 -2.19 1.99 3.87
CA GLU A 105 -1.21 2.52 4.83
C GLU A 105 0.20 2.06 4.50
N ALA A 106 0.41 0.75 4.32
CA ALA A 106 1.72 0.19 3.98
C ALA A 106 2.31 0.80 2.70
N LEU A 107 1.48 1.01 1.67
CA LEU A 107 1.93 1.62 0.41
C LEU A 107 2.30 3.11 0.60
N ASN A 108 1.50 3.86 1.35
CA ASN A 108 1.72 5.28 1.61
C ASN A 108 2.99 5.50 2.46
N GLU A 109 3.17 4.73 3.54
CA GLU A 109 4.33 4.81 4.45
C GLU A 109 5.64 4.39 3.76
N THR A 110 5.58 3.44 2.83
CA THR A 110 6.77 2.87 2.19
C THR A 110 7.23 3.66 0.97
N ARG A 111 6.38 4.53 0.44
CA ARG A 111 6.71 5.37 -0.71
C ARG A 111 7.98 6.19 -0.48
N GLY A 112 8.91 6.12 -1.44
CA GLY A 112 10.18 6.85 -1.37
C GLY A 112 11.19 6.31 -0.36
N HIS A 113 10.93 5.14 0.25
CA HIS A 113 11.88 4.55 1.20
C HIS A 113 13.21 4.19 0.50
N PRO A 114 14.38 4.54 1.08
CA PRO A 114 15.70 4.31 0.45
C PRO A 114 15.95 2.84 0.07
N GLY A 115 15.42 1.90 0.85
CA GLY A 115 15.54 0.47 0.60
C GLY A 115 14.95 0.01 -0.74
N LEU A 116 14.05 0.80 -1.35
CA LEU A 116 13.49 0.51 -2.66
C LEU A 116 14.52 0.55 -3.80
N GLN A 117 15.67 1.18 -3.57
CA GLN A 117 16.77 1.22 -4.53
C GLN A 117 17.67 -0.01 -4.48
N ALA A 118 17.47 -0.91 -3.52
CA ALA A 118 18.25 -2.14 -3.32
C ALA A 118 19.76 -1.94 -3.42
N ARG A 119 20.29 -0.85 -2.83
CA ARG A 119 21.73 -0.48 -2.87
C ARG A 119 22.40 -0.54 -1.50
N ASP A 120 21.61 -0.49 -0.45
CA ASP A 120 22.08 -0.52 0.94
C ASP A 120 21.34 -1.63 1.68
N PRO A 121 22.05 -2.69 2.10
CA PRO A 121 21.48 -3.80 2.84
C PRO A 121 20.72 -3.39 4.10
N LYS A 122 21.21 -2.36 4.79
CA LYS A 122 20.56 -1.84 5.99
C LYS A 122 19.22 -1.18 5.67
N ALA A 123 19.20 -0.34 4.63
CA ALA A 123 17.96 0.32 4.18
C ALA A 123 16.94 -0.70 3.67
N VAL A 124 17.37 -1.77 2.98
CA VAL A 124 16.47 -2.86 2.57
C VAL A 124 15.93 -3.61 3.79
N LEU A 125 16.76 -3.89 4.78
CA LEU A 125 16.30 -4.54 6.01
C LEU A 125 15.26 -3.69 6.73
N GLU A 126 15.49 -2.39 6.87
CA GLU A 126 14.57 -1.43 7.49
C GLU A 126 13.23 -1.34 6.71
N LEU A 127 13.28 -1.35 5.38
CA LEU A 127 12.10 -1.44 4.51
C LEU A 127 11.26 -2.68 4.82
N LEU A 128 11.90 -3.85 4.84
CA LEU A 128 11.22 -5.13 5.08
C LEU A 128 10.70 -5.25 6.52
N GLU A 129 11.43 -4.70 7.50
CA GLU A 129 11.00 -4.62 8.89
C GLU A 129 9.78 -3.70 9.05
N GLY A 130 9.79 -2.52 8.41
CA GLY A 130 8.66 -1.58 8.40
C GLY A 130 7.39 -2.20 7.80
N LEU A 131 7.51 -2.99 6.77
CA LEU A 131 6.40 -3.76 6.16
C LEU A 131 5.93 -4.95 7.02
N ASP A 132 6.58 -5.23 8.16
CA ASP A 132 6.33 -6.44 8.96
C ASP A 132 6.41 -7.72 8.09
N ALA A 133 7.35 -7.74 7.15
CA ALA A 133 7.43 -8.69 6.06
C ALA A 133 7.56 -10.15 6.52
N TRP A 134 8.07 -10.37 7.72
CA TRP A 134 8.23 -11.70 8.31
C TRP A 134 6.92 -12.34 8.77
N ARG A 135 5.98 -11.51 9.24
CA ARG A 135 4.67 -11.94 9.71
C ARG A 135 3.57 -11.73 8.67
N ARG A 136 3.74 -10.75 7.78
CA ARG A 136 2.77 -10.37 6.74
C ARG A 136 3.40 -10.37 5.35
N PRO A 137 3.95 -11.51 4.90
CA PRO A 137 4.70 -11.58 3.64
C PRO A 137 3.85 -11.23 2.40
N GLU A 138 2.57 -11.58 2.41
CA GLU A 138 1.67 -11.27 1.30
C GLU A 138 1.41 -9.76 1.19
N LEU A 139 1.26 -9.07 2.32
CA LEU A 139 1.14 -7.62 2.35
C LEU A 139 2.42 -6.97 1.82
N ALA A 140 3.59 -7.42 2.29
CA ALA A 140 4.87 -6.90 1.84
C ALA A 140 5.09 -7.13 0.33
N ALA A 141 4.86 -8.34 -0.17
CA ALA A 141 5.01 -8.67 -1.59
C ALA A 141 4.06 -7.84 -2.46
N ASN A 142 2.80 -7.66 -2.04
CA ASN A 142 1.84 -6.84 -2.77
C ASN A 142 2.22 -5.35 -2.72
N THR A 143 2.71 -4.85 -1.60
CA THR A 143 3.19 -3.47 -1.49
C THR A 143 4.36 -3.22 -2.44
N LEU A 144 5.36 -4.12 -2.50
CA LEU A 144 6.48 -4.03 -3.45
C LEU A 144 6.02 -4.06 -4.92
N LYS A 145 5.03 -4.90 -5.25
CA LYS A 145 4.39 -4.93 -6.58
C LYS A 145 3.77 -3.58 -6.94
N LEU A 146 3.01 -2.97 -6.02
CA LEU A 146 2.36 -1.68 -6.26
C LEU A 146 3.37 -0.53 -6.35
N LEU A 147 4.45 -0.57 -5.57
CA LEU A 147 5.54 0.40 -5.67
C LEU A 147 6.27 0.31 -7.03
N ALA A 148 6.42 -0.89 -7.57
CA ALA A 148 6.96 -1.08 -8.92
C ALA A 148 6.00 -0.53 -10.00
N PHE A 149 4.70 -0.78 -9.87
CA PHE A 149 3.69 -0.18 -10.74
C PHE A 149 3.74 1.36 -10.73
N LEU A 150 4.09 1.97 -9.60
CA LEU A 150 4.23 3.41 -9.42
C LEU A 150 5.63 3.95 -9.81
N ASP A 151 6.47 3.14 -10.43
CA ASP A 151 7.87 3.47 -10.78
C ASP A 151 8.73 3.88 -9.56
N GLN A 152 8.34 3.47 -8.34
CA GLN A 152 9.09 3.76 -7.12
C GLN A 152 10.29 2.82 -6.92
N THR A 153 10.30 1.68 -7.61
CA THR A 153 11.43 0.74 -7.64
C THR A 153 11.53 0.03 -8.98
N GLN A 154 12.77 -0.18 -9.43
CA GLN A 154 13.11 -1.04 -10.57
C GLN A 154 13.60 -2.43 -10.09
N HIS A 155 13.60 -2.67 -8.78
CA HIS A 155 14.19 -3.84 -8.14
C HIS A 155 13.13 -4.78 -7.52
N GLN A 156 11.90 -4.78 -8.03
CA GLN A 156 10.80 -5.57 -7.46
C GLN A 156 11.16 -7.05 -7.32
N GLU A 157 11.70 -7.66 -8.37
CA GLU A 157 12.03 -9.09 -8.36
C GLU A 157 13.13 -9.40 -7.34
N LEU A 158 14.18 -8.57 -7.30
CA LEU A 158 15.25 -8.70 -6.31
C LEU A 158 14.71 -8.56 -4.89
N LEU A 159 13.93 -7.52 -4.61
CA LEU A 159 13.35 -7.29 -3.28
C LEU A 159 12.40 -8.42 -2.85
N GLN A 160 11.67 -9.03 -3.78
CA GLN A 160 10.84 -10.20 -3.48
C GLN A 160 11.68 -11.44 -3.18
N THR A 161 12.75 -11.68 -3.93
CA THR A 161 13.70 -12.76 -3.65
C THR A 161 14.34 -12.59 -2.27
N LEU A 162 14.85 -11.39 -1.98
CA LEU A 162 15.44 -11.06 -0.68
C LEU A 162 14.44 -11.23 0.49
N LEU A 163 13.18 -10.89 0.28
CA LEU A 163 12.11 -11.13 1.25
C LEU A 163 11.96 -12.63 1.54
N GLU A 164 11.92 -13.47 0.51
CA GLU A 164 11.77 -14.92 0.66
C GLU A 164 12.99 -15.54 1.35
N ASP A 165 14.19 -15.16 0.96
CA ASP A 165 15.45 -15.65 1.54
C ASP A 165 15.57 -15.28 3.02
N CYS A 166 15.27 -14.02 3.35
CA CYS A 166 15.22 -13.59 4.74
C CYS A 166 14.17 -14.33 5.58
N ARG A 167 13.03 -14.72 4.99
CA ARG A 167 12.00 -15.54 5.66
C ARG A 167 12.42 -16.97 5.89
N ASN A 168 13.29 -17.52 5.04
CA ASN A 168 13.81 -18.88 5.18
C ASN A 168 14.77 -19.02 6.37
N LEU A 169 15.33 -17.94 6.89
CA LEU A 169 16.08 -17.93 8.13
C LEU A 169 15.15 -18.21 9.33
N LYS A 170 15.33 -19.36 9.98
CA LYS A 170 14.45 -19.80 11.06
C LYS A 170 15.02 -19.46 12.43
N ALA A 171 14.18 -18.88 13.29
CA ALA A 171 14.52 -18.68 14.71
C ALA A 171 14.81 -19.99 15.44
N ALA A 172 14.16 -21.11 15.02
CA ALA A 172 14.37 -22.43 15.60
C ALA A 172 15.84 -22.90 15.51
N ASP A 173 16.53 -22.57 14.42
CA ASP A 173 17.93 -22.95 14.22
C ASP A 173 18.86 -22.24 15.22
N LEU A 174 18.53 -21.00 15.56
CA LEU A 174 19.26 -20.21 16.57
C LEU A 174 18.98 -20.69 17.98
N VAL A 175 17.74 -21.07 18.26
CA VAL A 175 17.37 -21.68 19.55
C VAL A 175 18.08 -23.03 19.73
N ALA A 176 18.21 -23.84 18.67
CA ALA A 176 18.97 -25.09 18.69
C ALA A 176 20.48 -24.87 18.97
N GLN A 177 21.01 -23.71 18.60
CA GLN A 177 22.39 -23.28 18.90
C GLN A 177 22.56 -22.70 20.32
N GLY A 178 21.47 -22.68 21.13
CA GLY A 178 21.51 -22.27 22.54
C GLY A 178 21.11 -20.81 22.80
N LEU A 179 20.77 -19.99 21.77
CA LEU A 179 20.30 -18.63 21.99
C LEU A 179 18.89 -18.62 22.58
N ARG A 180 18.59 -17.60 23.40
CA ARG A 180 17.28 -17.49 24.08
C ARG A 180 16.80 -16.03 24.12
N GLY A 181 15.48 -15.87 24.14
CA GLY A 181 14.82 -14.57 24.31
C GLY A 181 15.28 -13.52 23.28
N PRO A 182 15.61 -12.30 23.71
CA PRO A 182 16.00 -11.20 22.81
C PRO A 182 17.17 -11.53 21.88
N GLN A 183 18.12 -12.37 22.37
CA GLN A 183 19.31 -12.77 21.59
C GLN A 183 18.94 -13.47 20.27
N VAL A 184 17.83 -14.21 20.23
CA VAL A 184 17.35 -14.85 18.99
C VAL A 184 16.93 -13.80 17.96
N GLY A 185 16.25 -12.75 18.40
CA GLY A 185 15.82 -11.66 17.52
C GLY A 185 17.00 -10.89 16.95
N GLU A 186 17.96 -10.54 17.80
CA GLU A 186 19.18 -9.83 17.39
C GLU A 186 20.01 -10.66 16.39
N ALA A 187 20.27 -11.93 16.71
CA ALA A 187 21.02 -12.85 15.85
C ALA A 187 20.30 -13.10 14.50
N LEU A 188 18.95 -13.16 14.51
CA LEU A 188 18.17 -13.31 13.28
C LEU A 188 18.25 -12.05 12.40
N ARG A 189 18.19 -10.87 13.03
CA ARG A 189 18.35 -9.60 12.34
C ARG A 189 19.75 -9.46 11.73
N GLU A 190 20.79 -9.84 12.47
CA GLU A 190 22.16 -9.83 11.97
C GLU A 190 22.37 -10.77 10.78
N LYS A 191 21.82 -12.00 10.85
CA LYS A 191 21.87 -12.96 9.73
C LYS A 191 21.15 -12.45 8.49
N ARG A 192 20.01 -11.77 8.65
CA ARG A 192 19.31 -11.13 7.53
C ARG A 192 20.16 -10.04 6.91
N LEU A 193 20.77 -9.19 7.73
CA LEU A 193 21.65 -8.14 7.25
C LEU A 193 22.87 -8.69 6.48
N GLN A 194 23.47 -9.79 6.96
CA GLN A 194 24.56 -10.47 6.27
C GLN A 194 24.10 -11.03 4.92
N LEU A 195 22.98 -11.72 4.87
CA LEU A 195 22.38 -12.24 3.63
C LEU A 195 22.15 -11.09 2.62
N LEU A 196 21.53 -10.02 3.04
CA LEU A 196 21.29 -8.84 2.19
C LEU A 196 22.59 -8.22 1.68
N ALA A 197 23.67 -8.23 2.48
CA ALA A 197 24.97 -7.70 2.08
C ALA A 197 25.73 -8.61 1.08
N GLU A 198 25.36 -9.88 1.00
CA GLU A 198 25.93 -10.82 0.01
C GLU A 198 25.21 -10.74 -1.35
N GLU A 199 23.92 -10.32 -1.35
CA GLU A 199 23.07 -10.32 -2.54
C GLU A 199 22.92 -8.94 -3.20
N ILE A 200 23.25 -7.85 -2.51
CA ILE A 200 23.21 -6.46 -2.98
C ILE A 200 24.60 -5.94 -3.26
#